data_2ba1e6c91ef532639da53869b91d4c71
#
_entry.id   2ba1e6c91ef532639da53869b91d4c71
#
_cell.length_a   1.000
_cell.length_b   1.000
_cell.length_c   1.000
_cell.angle_alpha   90.00
_cell.angle_beta   90.00
_cell.angle_gamma   90.00
#
_symmetry.space_group_name_H-M   'P 1'
#
loop_
_entity.id
_entity.type
_entity.pdbx_description
1 polymer ?
#
loop_
_entity_poly.entity_id
_entity_poly.type
_entity_poly.pdbx_seq_one_letter_code
_entity_poly.pdbx_strand_id
1 'polypeptide(L)'
;MKHYLLIFALTMCSVGINAQTVDTKIAVNSITDDKTFVVIVSNENYKNEEIVPFAKNDGEVFKIYCQKTLGIPDDHIRFVPDATLGEMNYAIYWLGNMLKAYDGEARAIVYYSGHGMPDESDKEAYLLPIDGFSQSSDGAMSTKKLYAKLEEMPSRSIMVFLDACFSGANRDGKMLASSRGVAIKVKADPVGDNTVVFSAAQGDETAYPYKSQKHGMFTYYILEKIQQSGGYTTLGELSDYVTQQVKRKAVVENNGKSQTPTIIASSGNRNWRNWQFASEKAGKYENRALAASTPTPNPTPNPTPNPTPNPTPAPAAPKQEISTQVMSLSVASDLVTQGKKHMRAMSYSKARTCFTQAAHQGSIEALYQLGMLYSNSNYDGYNKETATEYFLKAANNRHVDAMYMAGMMYLGTDNSTAKFWFHKAADNGHTQAKAQLSRLK
;
A
#
# COMPACT_ATOMS: atom_id res chain seq x y z
N MET A 1 -27.91 3.47 -71.86
CA MET A 1 -27.92 4.20 -70.61
C MET A 1 -27.25 3.32 -69.56
N LYS A 2 -26.01 3.62 -69.21
CA LYS A 2 -25.21 2.85 -68.25
C LYS A 2 -25.32 3.54 -66.87
N HIS A 3 -25.89 2.88 -65.85
CA HIS A 3 -25.94 3.33 -64.49
C HIS A 3 -24.61 2.99 -63.82
N TYR A 4 -23.83 3.98 -63.38
CA TYR A 4 -22.69 3.82 -62.53
C TYR A 4 -23.16 3.88 -61.07
N LEU A 5 -23.03 2.75 -60.37
CA LEU A 5 -23.27 2.65 -58.93
C LEU A 5 -22.00 3.10 -58.21
N LEU A 6 -22.03 4.25 -57.55
CA LEU A 6 -20.93 4.76 -56.75
C LEU A 6 -21.03 4.14 -55.35
N ILE A 7 -20.16 3.18 -55.04
CA ILE A 7 -20.04 2.60 -53.71
C ILE A 7 -19.12 3.51 -52.91
N PHE A 8 -19.69 4.27 -51.97
CA PHE A 8 -18.94 5.03 -50.97
C PHE A 8 -18.51 4.06 -49.84
N ALA A 9 -17.24 3.64 -49.87
CA ALA A 9 -16.64 2.90 -48.77
C ALA A 9 -16.36 3.88 -47.61
N LEU A 10 -17.19 3.87 -46.58
CA LEU A 10 -16.95 4.55 -45.32
C LEU A 10 -15.87 3.76 -44.55
N THR A 11 -14.62 4.16 -44.67
CA THR A 11 -13.56 3.71 -43.78
C THR A 11 -13.79 4.33 -42.39
N MET A 12 -14.44 3.59 -41.50
CA MET A 12 -14.46 3.91 -40.09
C MET A 12 -13.03 3.76 -39.54
N CYS A 13 -12.33 4.88 -39.41
CA CYS A 13 -11.13 4.97 -38.64
C CYS A 13 -11.54 4.80 -37.16
N SER A 14 -11.47 3.57 -36.65
CA SER A 14 -11.61 3.32 -35.18
C SER A 14 -10.42 3.95 -34.50
N VAL A 15 -10.54 5.21 -34.13
CA VAL A 15 -9.67 5.82 -33.13
C VAL A 15 -9.94 5.04 -31.86
N GLY A 16 -9.07 4.09 -31.55
CA GLY A 16 -9.04 3.42 -30.26
C GLY A 16 -8.84 4.50 -29.20
N ILE A 17 -9.94 4.92 -28.57
CA ILE A 17 -9.89 5.68 -27.35
C ILE A 17 -9.28 4.71 -26.32
N ASN A 18 -7.96 4.79 -26.12
CA ASN A 18 -7.32 4.17 -24.97
C ASN A 18 -7.99 4.78 -23.75
N ALA A 19 -8.95 4.07 -23.18
CA ALA A 19 -9.57 4.47 -21.91
C ALA A 19 -8.43 4.65 -20.90
N GLN A 20 -8.31 5.85 -20.35
CA GLN A 20 -7.32 6.17 -19.36
C GLN A 20 -7.66 5.35 -18.12
N THR A 21 -6.86 4.33 -17.83
CA THR A 21 -7.01 3.51 -16.61
C THR A 21 -6.31 4.20 -15.44
N VAL A 22 -6.70 3.86 -14.21
CA VAL A 22 -6.07 4.39 -12.99
C VAL A 22 -4.60 3.98 -12.87
N ASP A 23 -4.17 2.94 -13.58
CA ASP A 23 -2.78 2.46 -13.62
C ASP A 23 -1.86 3.32 -14.48
N THR A 24 -2.44 4.18 -15.33
CA THR A 24 -1.69 4.97 -16.31
C THR A 24 -1.87 6.47 -16.03
N LYS A 25 -0.89 7.27 -16.46
CA LYS A 25 -0.91 8.75 -16.31
C LYS A 25 -1.15 9.22 -14.86
N ILE A 26 -0.52 8.51 -13.91
CA ILE A 26 -0.59 8.88 -12.49
C ILE A 26 0.03 10.26 -12.31
N ALA A 27 -0.72 11.21 -11.77
CA ALA A 27 -0.26 12.56 -11.52
C ALA A 27 0.94 12.56 -10.57
N VAL A 28 1.95 13.37 -10.89
CA VAL A 28 3.14 13.53 -10.05
C VAL A 28 3.08 14.88 -9.36
N ASN A 29 3.09 14.87 -8.03
CA ASN A 29 3.21 16.08 -7.22
C ASN A 29 4.69 16.38 -6.97
N SER A 30 5.11 17.63 -7.09
CA SER A 30 6.47 18.07 -6.80
C SER A 30 6.69 18.38 -5.30
N ILE A 31 5.66 18.28 -4.47
CA ILE A 31 5.73 18.56 -3.04
C ILE A 31 5.92 17.26 -2.28
N THR A 32 6.83 17.26 -1.29
CA THR A 32 7.02 16.14 -0.37
C THR A 32 6.10 16.31 0.84
N ASP A 33 5.29 15.30 1.14
CA ASP A 33 4.52 15.18 2.37
C ASP A 33 5.32 14.37 3.40
N ASP A 34 6.09 15.06 4.21
CA ASP A 34 6.97 14.52 5.24
C ASP A 34 6.27 14.23 6.58
N LYS A 35 4.95 14.45 6.66
CA LYS A 35 4.14 14.25 7.88
C LYS A 35 3.01 13.24 7.72
N THR A 36 2.95 12.48 6.63
CA THR A 36 1.98 11.41 6.44
C THR A 36 2.67 10.06 6.40
N PHE A 37 2.17 9.11 7.21
CA PHE A 37 2.64 7.72 7.25
C PHE A 37 1.55 6.79 6.76
N VAL A 38 1.93 5.75 6.01
CA VAL A 38 0.99 4.86 5.33
C VAL A 38 1.29 3.40 5.65
N VAL A 39 0.26 2.66 6.03
CA VAL A 39 0.28 1.19 6.07
C VAL A 39 -0.63 0.68 4.96
N ILE A 40 -0.10 -0.19 4.11
CA ILE A 40 -0.84 -0.84 3.03
C ILE A 40 -0.69 -2.35 3.22
N VAL A 41 -1.80 -3.02 3.47
CA VAL A 41 -1.90 -4.49 3.50
C VAL A 41 -2.77 -4.92 2.32
N SER A 42 -2.27 -5.84 1.51
CA SER A 42 -2.99 -6.34 0.34
C SER A 42 -2.85 -7.86 0.22
N ASN A 43 -3.88 -8.56 0.67
CA ASN A 43 -3.91 -10.01 0.81
C ASN A 43 -4.66 -10.64 -0.35
N GLU A 44 -3.94 -11.27 -1.28
CA GLU A 44 -4.50 -11.95 -2.44
C GLU A 44 -4.43 -13.46 -2.32
N ASN A 45 -3.23 -14.00 -1.98
CA ASN A 45 -2.94 -15.43 -2.03
C ASN A 45 -3.07 -16.06 -0.64
N TYR A 46 -4.28 -16.41 -0.27
CA TYR A 46 -4.57 -17.07 1.00
C TYR A 46 -4.13 -18.54 1.00
N LYS A 47 -3.68 -19.03 2.15
CA LYS A 47 -3.27 -20.44 2.30
C LYS A 47 -4.46 -21.37 2.49
N ASN A 48 -5.51 -20.88 3.10
CA ASN A 48 -6.64 -21.69 3.57
C ASN A 48 -7.99 -21.25 3.01
N GLU A 49 -8.00 -20.18 2.23
CA GLU A 49 -9.21 -19.58 1.63
C GLU A 49 -9.00 -19.35 0.13
N GLU A 50 -10.08 -19.06 -0.59
CA GLU A 50 -10.01 -18.66 -2.00
C GLU A 50 -9.23 -17.34 -2.15
N ILE A 51 -8.59 -17.16 -3.30
CA ILE A 51 -7.86 -15.91 -3.60
C ILE A 51 -8.81 -14.71 -3.61
N VAL A 52 -8.28 -13.52 -3.29
CA VAL A 52 -8.97 -12.25 -3.49
C VAL A 52 -8.40 -11.58 -4.75
N PRO A 53 -9.05 -11.74 -5.91
CA PRO A 53 -8.50 -11.24 -7.16
C PRO A 53 -8.18 -9.76 -7.11
N PHE A 54 -7.01 -9.39 -7.61
CA PHE A 54 -6.53 -8.01 -7.74
C PHE A 54 -6.19 -7.27 -6.43
N ALA A 55 -6.23 -7.92 -5.28
CA ALA A 55 -5.89 -7.26 -4.02
C ALA A 55 -4.44 -6.75 -4.01
N LYS A 56 -3.50 -7.51 -4.59
CA LYS A 56 -2.09 -7.06 -4.70
C LYS A 56 -1.95 -5.88 -5.63
N ASN A 57 -2.59 -5.92 -6.80
CA ASN A 57 -2.60 -4.80 -7.72
C ASN A 57 -3.18 -3.54 -7.07
N ASP A 58 -4.28 -3.68 -6.32
CA ASP A 58 -4.88 -2.59 -5.54
C ASP A 58 -3.85 -1.92 -4.61
N GLY A 59 -3.12 -2.72 -3.83
CA GLY A 59 -2.12 -2.22 -2.89
C GLY A 59 -0.90 -1.61 -3.57
N GLU A 60 -0.41 -2.22 -4.64
CA GLU A 60 0.73 -1.71 -5.43
C GLU A 60 0.41 -0.36 -6.08
N VAL A 61 -0.75 -0.24 -6.73
CA VAL A 61 -1.16 1.00 -7.39
C VAL A 61 -1.48 2.08 -6.34
N PHE A 62 -2.13 1.73 -5.23
CA PHE A 62 -2.37 2.66 -4.13
C PHE A 62 -1.05 3.21 -3.56
N LYS A 63 -0.02 2.35 -3.39
CA LYS A 63 1.34 2.78 -3.01
C LYS A 63 1.90 3.80 -3.99
N ILE A 64 1.78 3.54 -5.29
CA ILE A 64 2.29 4.45 -6.33
C ILE A 64 1.58 5.83 -6.25
N TYR A 65 0.28 5.86 -6.00
CA TYR A 65 -0.45 7.12 -5.78
C TYR A 65 0.02 7.85 -4.53
N CYS A 66 0.26 7.13 -3.43
CA CYS A 66 0.84 7.72 -2.22
C CYS A 66 2.19 8.39 -2.50
N GLN A 67 3.07 7.72 -3.25
CA GLN A 67 4.37 8.25 -3.59
C GLN A 67 4.29 9.41 -4.59
N LYS A 68 3.65 9.19 -5.74
CA LYS A 68 3.69 10.14 -6.87
C LYS A 68 2.71 11.29 -6.70
N THR A 69 1.47 10.98 -6.34
CA THR A 69 0.39 11.99 -6.32
C THR A 69 0.29 12.70 -4.97
N LEU A 70 0.46 11.97 -3.87
CA LEU A 70 0.44 12.57 -2.53
C LEU A 70 1.81 13.07 -2.08
N GLY A 71 2.88 12.70 -2.75
CA GLY A 71 4.24 13.12 -2.43
C GLY A 71 4.80 12.50 -1.15
N ILE A 72 4.28 11.35 -0.73
CA ILE A 72 4.70 10.67 0.50
C ILE A 72 5.99 9.90 0.23
N PRO A 73 7.07 10.09 1.01
CA PRO A 73 8.33 9.38 0.84
C PRO A 73 8.17 7.85 0.99
N ASP A 74 8.99 7.07 0.28
CA ASP A 74 8.89 5.59 0.32
C ASP A 74 9.15 5.01 1.72
N ASP A 75 10.02 5.61 2.50
CA ASP A 75 10.30 5.23 3.89
C ASP A 75 9.18 5.58 4.88
N HIS A 76 8.20 6.42 4.46
CA HIS A 76 6.95 6.66 5.17
C HIS A 76 5.84 5.69 4.80
N ILE A 77 6.09 4.74 3.89
CA ILE A 77 5.10 3.78 3.41
C ILE A 77 5.49 2.35 3.79
N ARG A 78 4.67 1.70 4.61
CA ARG A 78 4.79 0.28 4.94
C ARG A 78 3.86 -0.53 4.07
N PHE A 79 4.38 -1.12 2.98
CA PHE A 79 3.62 -2.00 2.11
C PHE A 79 3.88 -3.47 2.46
N VAL A 80 2.83 -4.23 2.76
CA VAL A 80 2.88 -5.63 3.19
C VAL A 80 1.89 -6.46 2.37
N PRO A 81 2.31 -6.94 1.19
CA PRO A 81 1.48 -7.85 0.38
C PRO A 81 1.49 -9.25 0.98
N ASP A 82 0.36 -9.96 0.88
CA ASP A 82 0.14 -11.30 1.42
C ASP A 82 0.61 -11.43 2.89
N ALA A 83 0.08 -10.56 3.74
CA ALA A 83 0.49 -10.40 5.12
C ALA A 83 -0.11 -11.48 6.04
N THR A 84 0.73 -12.05 6.88
CA THR A 84 0.31 -12.83 8.06
C THR A 84 -0.22 -11.92 9.16
N LEU A 85 -0.92 -12.49 10.16
CA LEU A 85 -1.39 -11.71 11.31
C LEU A 85 -0.24 -10.99 12.04
N GLY A 86 0.91 -11.64 12.18
CA GLY A 86 2.11 -11.05 12.79
C GLY A 86 2.61 -9.84 12.02
N GLU A 87 2.64 -9.93 10.68
CA GLU A 87 3.07 -8.82 9.81
C GLU A 87 2.07 -7.67 9.82
N MET A 88 0.76 -7.96 9.84
CA MET A 88 -0.28 -6.93 9.99
C MET A 88 -0.14 -6.18 11.33
N ASN A 89 -0.01 -6.92 12.43
CA ASN A 89 0.18 -6.31 13.76
C ASN A 89 1.46 -5.47 13.82
N TYR A 90 2.54 -5.95 13.21
CA TYR A 90 3.78 -5.20 13.16
C TYR A 90 3.67 -3.92 12.33
N ALA A 91 2.95 -3.95 11.22
CA ALA A 91 2.73 -2.74 10.41
C ALA A 91 2.00 -1.65 11.22
N ILE A 92 1.00 -2.03 12.02
CA ILE A 92 0.29 -1.10 12.91
C ILE A 92 1.19 -0.62 14.07
N TYR A 93 2.00 -1.49 14.64
CA TYR A 93 2.99 -1.11 15.65
C TYR A 93 4.02 -0.10 15.09
N TRP A 94 4.56 -0.36 13.88
CA TRP A 94 5.44 0.56 13.18
C TRP A 94 4.79 1.93 12.99
N LEU A 95 3.53 1.95 12.53
CA LEU A 95 2.77 3.20 12.36
C LEU A 95 2.70 4.00 13.66
N GLY A 96 2.38 3.34 14.77
CA GLY A 96 2.31 3.99 16.08
C GLY A 96 3.65 4.62 16.52
N ASN A 97 4.78 3.95 16.22
CA ASN A 97 6.09 4.49 16.52
C ASN A 97 6.44 5.71 15.64
N MET A 98 6.05 5.67 14.35
CA MET A 98 6.25 6.82 13.47
C MET A 98 5.43 8.03 13.95
N LEU A 99 4.15 7.83 14.27
CA LEU A 99 3.27 8.90 14.73
C LEU A 99 3.73 9.51 16.05
N LYS A 100 4.22 8.71 16.99
CA LYS A 100 4.80 9.20 18.27
C LYS A 100 5.98 10.15 18.07
N ALA A 101 6.80 9.91 17.03
CA ALA A 101 7.95 10.78 16.76
C ALA A 101 7.56 12.20 16.29
N TYR A 102 6.29 12.41 15.94
CA TYR A 102 5.77 13.70 15.44
C TYR A 102 4.81 14.39 16.41
N ASP A 103 4.68 13.89 17.62
CA ASP A 103 3.94 14.52 18.74
C ASP A 103 2.52 15.02 18.34
N GLY A 104 1.76 14.18 17.62
CA GLY A 104 0.40 14.49 17.19
C GLY A 104 0.28 15.31 15.91
N GLU A 105 1.38 15.78 15.33
CA GLU A 105 1.38 16.59 14.09
C GLU A 105 1.26 15.75 12.81
N ALA A 106 1.55 14.45 12.88
CA ALA A 106 1.51 13.58 11.73
C ALA A 106 0.10 13.07 11.41
N ARG A 107 -0.08 12.62 10.18
CA ARG A 107 -1.29 11.98 9.68
C ARG A 107 -1.00 10.51 9.37
N ALA A 108 -2.04 9.69 9.38
CA ALA A 108 -1.92 8.30 8.97
C ALA A 108 -2.93 7.93 7.88
N ILE A 109 -2.50 7.03 6.99
CA ILE A 109 -3.37 6.31 6.06
C ILE A 109 -3.17 4.83 6.32
N VAL A 110 -4.26 4.11 6.57
CA VAL A 110 -4.27 2.64 6.69
C VAL A 110 -5.14 2.11 5.57
N TYR A 111 -4.55 1.31 4.70
CA TYR A 111 -5.25 0.68 3.58
C TYR A 111 -5.18 -0.84 3.72
N TYR A 112 -6.32 -1.50 3.53
CA TYR A 112 -6.43 -2.95 3.48
C TYR A 112 -7.25 -3.38 2.27
N SER A 113 -6.76 -4.35 1.51
CA SER A 113 -7.49 -5.07 0.46
C SER A 113 -7.34 -6.57 0.68
N GLY A 114 -8.45 -7.29 0.85
CA GLY A 114 -8.43 -8.71 1.18
C GLY A 114 -9.77 -9.24 1.69
N HIS A 115 -9.77 -10.47 2.24
CA HIS A 115 -10.95 -11.01 2.92
C HIS A 115 -11.24 -10.28 4.23
N GLY A 116 -12.51 -9.96 4.42
CA GLY A 116 -13.09 -9.69 5.73
C GLY A 116 -14.00 -10.84 6.15
N MET A 117 -14.22 -10.99 7.42
CA MET A 117 -15.16 -11.97 7.97
C MET A 117 -15.94 -11.39 9.15
N PRO A 118 -17.21 -11.77 9.31
CA PRO A 118 -17.97 -11.54 10.53
C PRO A 118 -17.66 -12.67 11.51
N ASP A 119 -17.71 -12.40 12.80
CA ASP A 119 -17.82 -13.44 13.82
C ASP A 119 -19.28 -13.62 14.24
N GLU A 120 -19.78 -14.85 14.24
CA GLU A 120 -21.18 -15.16 14.56
C GLU A 120 -21.54 -14.87 16.02
N SER A 121 -20.56 -14.97 16.92
CA SER A 121 -20.76 -14.89 18.37
C SER A 121 -20.87 -13.45 18.87
N ASP A 122 -20.01 -12.55 18.39
CA ASP A 122 -19.95 -11.17 18.83
C ASP A 122 -20.43 -10.15 17.78
N LYS A 123 -20.63 -10.59 16.53
CA LYS A 123 -21.00 -9.78 15.36
C LYS A 123 -19.97 -8.67 15.06
N GLU A 124 -18.72 -8.88 15.49
CA GLU A 124 -17.60 -8.00 15.15
C GLU A 124 -17.07 -8.33 13.75
N ALA A 125 -16.37 -7.37 13.16
CA ALA A 125 -15.69 -7.51 11.88
C ALA A 125 -14.22 -7.86 12.09
N TYR A 126 -13.69 -8.69 11.20
CA TYR A 126 -12.29 -9.11 11.24
C TYR A 126 -11.66 -9.02 9.85
N LEU A 127 -10.41 -8.59 9.80
CA LEU A 127 -9.57 -8.63 8.60
C LEU A 127 -8.76 -9.92 8.61
N LEU A 128 -8.87 -10.71 7.55
CA LEU A 128 -8.25 -12.02 7.49
C LEU A 128 -6.80 -11.93 6.97
N PRO A 129 -5.81 -12.41 7.74
CA PRO A 129 -4.44 -12.57 7.23
C PRO A 129 -4.36 -13.78 6.30
N ILE A 130 -3.30 -13.88 5.48
CA ILE A 130 -3.19 -14.98 4.50
C ILE A 130 -3.07 -16.38 5.13
N ASP A 131 -2.65 -16.46 6.37
CA ASP A 131 -2.51 -17.70 7.14
C ASP A 131 -3.69 -17.95 8.11
N GLY A 132 -4.70 -17.07 8.10
CA GLY A 132 -5.92 -17.21 8.88
C GLY A 132 -6.93 -18.20 8.25
N PHE A 133 -7.96 -18.49 9.01
CA PHE A 133 -9.11 -19.32 8.62
C PHE A 133 -10.39 -18.53 8.84
N SER A 134 -11.30 -18.53 7.88
CA SER A 134 -12.60 -17.86 8.02
C SER A 134 -13.52 -18.51 9.06
N GLN A 135 -13.16 -19.69 9.58
CA GLN A 135 -13.91 -20.44 10.59
C GLN A 135 -13.61 -20.01 12.03
N SER A 136 -12.58 -19.17 12.25
CA SER A 136 -12.21 -18.71 13.59
C SER A 136 -11.68 -17.28 13.55
N SER A 137 -12.19 -16.45 14.43
CA SER A 137 -11.68 -15.10 14.66
C SER A 137 -10.33 -15.05 15.40
N ASP A 138 -9.89 -16.15 16.03
CA ASP A 138 -8.65 -16.20 16.83
C ASP A 138 -7.39 -15.89 16.02
N GLY A 139 -7.40 -16.23 14.74
CA GLY A 139 -6.29 -15.98 13.81
C GLY A 139 -6.46 -14.73 12.96
N ALA A 140 -7.42 -13.84 13.25
CA ALA A 140 -7.75 -12.67 12.45
C ALA A 140 -7.57 -11.36 13.23
N MET A 141 -7.46 -10.25 12.50
CA MET A 141 -7.34 -8.92 13.12
C MET A 141 -8.74 -8.31 13.32
N SER A 142 -9.19 -8.18 14.57
CA SER A 142 -10.44 -7.48 14.91
C SER A 142 -10.36 -6.01 14.50
N THR A 143 -11.36 -5.53 13.76
CA THR A 143 -11.49 -4.10 13.38
C THR A 143 -11.63 -3.22 14.60
N LYS A 144 -12.40 -3.66 15.61
CA LYS A 144 -12.57 -2.98 16.89
C LYS A 144 -11.23 -2.78 17.62
N LYS A 145 -10.42 -3.85 17.72
CA LYS A 145 -9.08 -3.75 18.33
C LYS A 145 -8.12 -2.88 17.50
N LEU A 146 -8.23 -2.93 16.17
CA LEU A 146 -7.48 -2.07 15.29
C LEU A 146 -7.83 -0.59 15.54
N TYR A 147 -9.12 -0.24 15.55
CA TYR A 147 -9.54 1.15 15.77
C TYR A 147 -9.17 1.66 17.16
N ALA A 148 -9.32 0.84 18.21
CA ALA A 148 -8.87 1.19 19.55
C ALA A 148 -7.36 1.48 19.60
N LYS A 149 -6.53 0.65 18.93
CA LYS A 149 -5.09 0.93 18.83
C LYS A 149 -4.77 2.20 18.06
N LEU A 150 -5.52 2.49 16.98
CA LEU A 150 -5.32 3.71 16.20
C LEU A 150 -5.71 4.96 17.01
N GLU A 151 -6.76 4.89 17.80
CA GLU A 151 -7.19 5.99 18.68
C GLU A 151 -6.14 6.35 19.73
N GLU A 152 -5.38 5.38 20.24
CA GLU A 152 -4.29 5.59 21.19
C GLU A 152 -3.06 6.28 20.57
N MET A 153 -2.99 6.37 19.23
CA MET A 153 -1.83 6.95 18.55
C MET A 153 -1.93 8.47 18.48
N PRO A 154 -0.90 9.21 18.96
CA PRO A 154 -0.88 10.66 18.82
C PRO A 154 -0.80 11.03 17.34
N SER A 155 -1.90 11.55 16.80
CA SER A 155 -1.97 11.89 15.38
C SER A 155 -3.01 12.99 15.10
N ARG A 156 -2.73 13.81 14.11
CA ARG A 156 -3.66 14.85 13.64
C ARG A 156 -4.91 14.27 13.01
N SER A 157 -4.75 13.21 12.20
CA SER A 157 -5.84 12.51 11.55
C SER A 157 -5.43 11.14 11.05
N ILE A 158 -6.36 10.19 11.09
CA ILE A 158 -6.18 8.83 10.58
C ILE A 158 -7.29 8.54 9.56
N MET A 159 -6.90 8.12 8.37
CA MET A 159 -7.80 7.69 7.31
C MET A 159 -7.62 6.19 7.10
N VAL A 160 -8.70 5.43 7.23
CA VAL A 160 -8.70 3.97 7.05
C VAL A 160 -9.54 3.63 5.83
N PHE A 161 -9.00 2.82 4.92
CA PHE A 161 -9.68 2.34 3.72
C PHE A 161 -9.69 0.82 3.73
N LEU A 162 -10.89 0.20 3.76
CA LEU A 162 -11.08 -1.24 3.83
C LEU A 162 -11.80 -1.74 2.59
N ASP A 163 -11.06 -2.31 1.64
CA ASP A 163 -11.61 -3.03 0.49
C ASP A 163 -11.79 -4.51 0.85
N ALA A 164 -12.80 -4.78 1.66
CA ALA A 164 -13.11 -6.10 2.19
C ALA A 164 -14.62 -6.32 2.31
N CYS A 165 -15.04 -7.59 2.23
CA CYS A 165 -16.43 -8.02 2.48
C CYS A 165 -16.55 -8.46 3.93
N PHE A 166 -17.51 -7.90 4.67
CA PHE A 166 -17.82 -8.36 6.04
C PHE A 166 -19.11 -9.17 6.14
N SER A 167 -19.68 -9.56 5.00
CA SER A 167 -20.86 -10.43 4.91
C SER A 167 -20.56 -11.92 5.03
N GLY A 168 -19.28 -12.29 5.11
CA GLY A 168 -18.82 -13.68 5.03
C GLY A 168 -18.77 -14.23 3.59
N ALA A 169 -18.87 -13.38 2.58
CA ALA A 169 -18.71 -13.73 1.19
C ALA A 169 -17.31 -13.32 0.65
N ASN A 170 -16.81 -14.04 -0.34
CA ASN A 170 -15.66 -13.61 -1.12
C ASN A 170 -16.05 -12.56 -2.18
N ARG A 171 -15.08 -11.99 -2.91
CA ARG A 171 -15.32 -10.99 -3.96
C ARG A 171 -16.21 -11.46 -5.12
N ASP A 172 -16.33 -12.75 -5.38
CA ASP A 172 -17.26 -13.28 -6.40
C ASP A 172 -18.69 -13.49 -5.85
N GLY A 173 -18.92 -13.14 -4.59
CA GLY A 173 -20.23 -13.27 -3.92
C GLY A 173 -20.54 -14.69 -3.48
N LYS A 174 -19.57 -15.59 -3.47
CA LYS A 174 -19.68 -16.92 -2.87
C LYS A 174 -19.38 -16.82 -1.39
N MET A 175 -20.12 -17.57 -0.56
CA MET A 175 -19.86 -17.63 0.87
C MET A 175 -18.49 -18.29 1.14
N LEU A 176 -17.71 -17.71 2.03
CA LEU A 176 -16.51 -18.35 2.57
C LEU A 176 -16.90 -19.66 3.26
N ALA A 177 -15.98 -20.63 3.29
CA ALA A 177 -16.27 -22.01 3.72
C ALA A 177 -16.94 -22.14 5.10
N SER A 178 -16.80 -21.15 5.96
CA SER A 178 -17.38 -21.11 7.31
C SER A 178 -18.79 -20.51 7.39
N SER A 179 -19.20 -19.73 6.41
CA SER A 179 -20.48 -19.02 6.48
C SER A 179 -21.62 -19.97 6.14
N ARG A 180 -22.51 -20.23 7.07
CA ARG A 180 -23.65 -21.14 6.92
C ARG A 180 -24.76 -20.64 5.97
N GLY A 181 -24.39 -19.88 4.93
CA GLY A 181 -25.32 -19.40 3.90
C GLY A 181 -26.22 -18.23 4.33
N VAL A 182 -25.96 -17.60 5.46
CA VAL A 182 -26.68 -16.41 5.94
C VAL A 182 -25.70 -15.26 6.06
N ALA A 183 -25.98 -14.16 5.35
CA ALA A 183 -25.20 -12.92 5.51
C ALA A 183 -25.39 -12.37 6.94
N ILE A 184 -24.29 -12.20 7.66
CA ILE A 184 -24.29 -11.65 9.01
C ILE A 184 -24.11 -10.14 8.90
N LYS A 185 -25.06 -9.38 9.42
CA LYS A 185 -24.95 -7.93 9.50
C LYS A 185 -24.01 -7.55 10.64
N VAL A 186 -22.80 -7.14 10.28
CA VAL A 186 -21.79 -6.69 11.23
C VAL A 186 -22.20 -5.35 11.83
N LYS A 187 -21.96 -5.19 13.14
CA LYS A 187 -22.15 -3.92 13.83
C LYS A 187 -20.97 -2.99 13.50
N ALA A 188 -21.27 -1.73 13.19
CA ALA A 188 -20.22 -0.73 13.01
C ALA A 188 -19.48 -0.50 14.34
N ASP A 189 -18.16 -0.66 14.31
CA ASP A 189 -17.33 -0.37 15.47
C ASP A 189 -17.14 1.14 15.64
N PRO A 190 -17.12 1.65 16.89
CA PRO A 190 -16.83 3.05 17.13
C PRO A 190 -15.37 3.38 16.74
N VAL A 191 -15.15 4.63 16.34
CA VAL A 191 -13.84 5.17 16.02
C VAL A 191 -13.58 6.46 16.79
N GLY A 192 -12.30 6.78 17.02
CA GLY A 192 -11.88 8.00 17.70
C GLY A 192 -12.17 9.27 16.88
N ASP A 193 -12.13 10.42 17.54
CA ASP A 193 -12.45 11.72 16.93
C ASP A 193 -11.46 12.16 15.83
N ASN A 194 -10.25 11.57 15.81
CA ASN A 194 -9.24 11.81 14.79
C ASN A 194 -9.24 10.75 13.67
N THR A 195 -10.22 9.83 13.63
CA THR A 195 -10.25 8.69 12.70
C THR A 195 -11.50 8.71 11.85
N VAL A 196 -11.32 8.42 10.54
CA VAL A 196 -12.40 8.19 9.58
C VAL A 196 -12.14 6.88 8.84
N VAL A 197 -13.13 6.01 8.77
CA VAL A 197 -13.05 4.70 8.11
C VAL A 197 -13.98 4.68 6.90
N PHE A 198 -13.43 4.31 5.77
CA PHE A 198 -14.14 4.02 4.52
C PHE A 198 -14.15 2.51 4.31
N SER A 199 -15.31 1.90 4.17
CA SER A 199 -15.47 0.48 3.85
C SER A 199 -16.12 0.30 2.49
N ALA A 200 -15.69 -0.73 1.76
CA ALA A 200 -16.09 -0.99 0.39
C ALA A 200 -17.57 -1.33 0.24
N ALA A 201 -18.18 -1.93 1.26
CA ALA A 201 -19.58 -2.39 1.24
C ALA A 201 -20.22 -2.27 2.62
N GLN A 202 -21.55 -2.32 2.68
CA GLN A 202 -22.29 -2.51 3.93
C GLN A 202 -22.05 -3.93 4.49
N GLY A 203 -22.33 -4.13 5.79
CA GLY A 203 -22.04 -5.38 6.47
C GLY A 203 -22.70 -6.64 5.90
N ASP A 204 -23.78 -6.50 5.12
CA ASP A 204 -24.51 -7.58 4.46
C ASP A 204 -24.28 -7.62 2.93
N GLU A 205 -23.49 -6.71 2.38
CA GLU A 205 -23.16 -6.65 0.95
C GLU A 205 -21.76 -7.20 0.64
N THR A 206 -21.52 -7.50 -0.63
CA THR A 206 -20.23 -7.95 -1.15
C THR A 206 -19.44 -6.78 -1.75
N ALA A 207 -18.14 -6.69 -1.48
CA ALA A 207 -17.21 -5.83 -2.19
C ALA A 207 -16.75 -6.53 -3.47
N TYR A 208 -17.28 -6.12 -4.61
CA TYR A 208 -17.04 -6.77 -5.90
C TYR A 208 -15.74 -6.34 -6.56
N PRO A 209 -15.11 -7.25 -7.35
CA PRO A 209 -14.01 -6.87 -8.23
C PRO A 209 -14.54 -6.10 -9.44
N TYR A 210 -13.79 -5.13 -9.92
CA TYR A 210 -13.99 -4.49 -11.21
C TYR A 210 -13.09 -5.19 -12.24
N LYS A 211 -13.53 -6.35 -12.74
CA LYS A 211 -12.71 -7.29 -13.52
C LYS A 211 -12.05 -6.68 -14.75
N SER A 212 -12.76 -5.81 -15.50
CA SER A 212 -12.22 -5.14 -16.68
C SER A 212 -11.10 -4.14 -16.37
N GLN A 213 -11.03 -3.65 -15.14
CA GLN A 213 -10.01 -2.73 -14.66
C GLN A 213 -8.95 -3.39 -13.78
N LYS A 214 -9.11 -4.68 -13.44
CA LYS A 214 -8.19 -5.46 -12.60
C LYS A 214 -7.97 -4.88 -11.20
N HIS A 215 -9.02 -4.35 -10.60
CA HIS A 215 -9.07 -3.77 -9.26
C HIS A 215 -10.28 -4.26 -8.47
N GLY A 216 -10.27 -4.05 -7.14
CA GLY A 216 -11.49 -3.93 -6.38
C GLY A 216 -12.27 -2.70 -6.84
N MET A 217 -13.60 -2.80 -6.93
CA MET A 217 -14.42 -1.70 -7.46
C MET A 217 -14.31 -0.44 -6.58
N PHE A 218 -14.26 -0.63 -5.28
CA PHE A 218 -14.08 0.46 -4.31
C PHE A 218 -12.71 1.14 -4.47
N THR A 219 -11.65 0.36 -4.52
CA THR A 219 -10.28 0.87 -4.71
C THR A 219 -10.15 1.60 -6.04
N TYR A 220 -10.69 1.04 -7.14
CA TYR A 220 -10.65 1.70 -8.44
C TYR A 220 -11.20 3.13 -8.37
N TYR A 221 -12.38 3.33 -7.77
CA TYR A 221 -12.99 4.66 -7.72
C TYR A 221 -12.32 5.62 -6.73
N ILE A 222 -11.64 5.12 -5.71
CA ILE A 222 -10.73 5.94 -4.89
C ILE A 222 -9.58 6.46 -5.75
N LEU A 223 -8.88 5.57 -6.45
CA LEU A 223 -7.74 5.91 -7.31
C LEU A 223 -8.16 6.85 -8.45
N GLU A 224 -9.32 6.60 -9.07
CA GLU A 224 -9.86 7.46 -10.13
C GLU A 224 -10.13 8.89 -9.62
N LYS A 225 -10.73 9.05 -8.44
CA LYS A 225 -10.95 10.38 -7.85
C LYS A 225 -9.63 11.08 -7.51
N ILE A 226 -8.65 10.35 -6.97
CA ILE A 226 -7.31 10.89 -6.71
C ILE A 226 -6.63 11.31 -8.01
N GLN A 227 -6.73 10.49 -9.08
CA GLN A 227 -6.19 10.80 -10.40
C GLN A 227 -6.80 12.06 -10.97
N GLN A 228 -8.14 12.16 -10.98
CA GLN A 228 -8.88 13.31 -11.53
C GLN A 228 -8.58 14.62 -10.79
N SER A 229 -8.35 14.53 -9.46
CA SER A 229 -8.10 15.71 -8.63
C SER A 229 -6.62 16.02 -8.46
N GLY A 230 -5.70 15.17 -8.97
CA GLY A 230 -4.28 15.30 -8.66
C GLY A 230 -3.97 15.18 -7.16
N GLY A 231 -4.80 14.46 -6.40
CA GLY A 231 -4.73 14.34 -4.95
C GLY A 231 -5.48 15.44 -4.17
N TYR A 232 -5.93 16.51 -4.85
CA TYR A 232 -6.65 17.63 -4.23
C TYR A 232 -8.13 17.33 -4.14
N THR A 233 -8.54 16.60 -3.14
CA THR A 233 -9.94 16.31 -2.84
C THR A 233 -10.13 16.26 -1.33
N THR A 234 -11.28 16.72 -0.87
CA THR A 234 -11.69 16.53 0.52
C THR A 234 -12.20 15.10 0.72
N LEU A 235 -12.19 14.60 1.97
CA LEU A 235 -12.78 13.29 2.27
C LEU A 235 -14.28 13.27 2.00
N GLY A 236 -14.96 14.40 2.13
CA GLY A 236 -16.37 14.53 1.77
C GLY A 236 -16.61 14.31 0.28
N GLU A 237 -15.85 15.00 -0.59
CA GLU A 237 -15.92 14.81 -2.04
C GLU A 237 -15.53 13.40 -2.48
N LEU A 238 -14.46 12.83 -1.86
CA LEU A 238 -14.04 11.46 -2.10
C LEU A 238 -15.16 10.48 -1.75
N SER A 239 -15.77 10.64 -0.57
CA SER A 239 -16.88 9.82 -0.08
C SER A 239 -18.07 9.82 -1.03
N ASP A 240 -18.52 11.01 -1.42
CA ASP A 240 -19.70 11.17 -2.29
C ASP A 240 -19.42 10.55 -3.67
N TYR A 241 -18.24 10.82 -4.24
CA TYR A 241 -17.83 10.27 -5.53
C TYR A 241 -17.77 8.73 -5.51
N VAL A 242 -17.02 8.17 -4.56
CA VAL A 242 -16.83 6.72 -4.47
C VAL A 242 -18.17 6.02 -4.23
N THR A 243 -18.98 6.53 -3.30
CA THR A 243 -20.30 5.95 -3.00
C THR A 243 -21.21 5.95 -4.22
N GLN A 244 -21.26 7.06 -4.97
CA GLN A 244 -22.09 7.18 -6.16
C GLN A 244 -21.63 6.25 -7.28
N GLN A 245 -20.33 6.24 -7.58
CA GLN A 245 -19.79 5.45 -8.69
C GLN A 245 -19.89 3.95 -8.40
N VAL A 246 -19.50 3.51 -7.20
CA VAL A 246 -19.57 2.09 -6.80
C VAL A 246 -21.01 1.59 -6.84
N LYS A 247 -21.97 2.31 -6.24
CA LYS A 247 -23.39 1.91 -6.27
C LYS A 247 -23.91 1.72 -7.68
N ARG A 248 -23.63 2.70 -8.56
CA ARG A 248 -24.09 2.64 -9.94
C ARG A 248 -23.43 1.49 -10.72
N LYS A 249 -22.13 1.33 -10.57
CA LYS A 249 -21.36 0.35 -11.33
C LYS A 249 -21.57 -1.07 -10.86
N ALA A 250 -21.70 -1.30 -9.56
CA ALA A 250 -21.95 -2.62 -9.00
C ALA A 250 -23.21 -3.27 -9.58
N VAL A 251 -24.32 -2.54 -9.65
CA VAL A 251 -25.58 -3.03 -10.20
C VAL A 251 -25.42 -3.45 -11.68
N VAL A 252 -24.65 -2.66 -12.46
CA VAL A 252 -24.41 -2.95 -13.89
C VAL A 252 -23.51 -4.16 -14.09
N GLU A 253 -22.41 -4.26 -13.35
CA GLU A 253 -21.38 -5.30 -13.54
C GLU A 253 -21.73 -6.62 -12.84
N ASN A 254 -22.59 -6.61 -11.82
CA ASN A 254 -22.84 -7.79 -10.98
C ASN A 254 -24.31 -8.26 -11.01
N ASN A 255 -24.94 -8.23 -12.16
CA ASN A 255 -26.30 -8.77 -12.40
C ASN A 255 -27.34 -8.21 -11.41
N GLY A 256 -27.35 -6.90 -11.20
CA GLY A 256 -28.33 -6.23 -10.32
C GLY A 256 -27.98 -6.26 -8.83
N LYS A 257 -26.87 -6.84 -8.42
CA LYS A 257 -26.43 -6.86 -7.02
C LYS A 257 -25.82 -5.52 -6.61
N SER A 258 -26.14 -5.07 -5.40
CA SER A 258 -25.66 -3.80 -4.86
C SER A 258 -24.31 -3.93 -4.16
N GLN A 259 -23.57 -2.83 -4.17
CA GLN A 259 -22.42 -2.58 -3.31
C GLN A 259 -22.49 -1.12 -2.87
N THR A 260 -22.58 -0.90 -1.57
CA THR A 260 -22.74 0.43 -0.99
C THR A 260 -21.58 0.74 -0.05
N PRO A 261 -20.59 1.54 -0.49
CA PRO A 261 -19.55 2.00 0.41
C PRO A 261 -20.12 2.73 1.62
N THR A 262 -19.52 2.51 2.78
CA THR A 262 -19.92 3.15 4.03
C THR A 262 -18.78 3.94 4.63
N ILE A 263 -19.13 5.00 5.37
CA ILE A 263 -18.18 5.83 6.08
C ILE A 263 -18.55 5.84 7.56
N ILE A 264 -17.55 5.60 8.42
CA ILE A 264 -17.67 5.65 9.86
C ILE A 264 -16.77 6.78 10.37
N ALA A 265 -17.36 7.71 11.09
CA ALA A 265 -16.67 8.77 11.81
C ALA A 265 -17.35 8.98 13.15
N SER A 266 -16.59 9.39 14.16
CA SER A 266 -17.15 9.72 15.46
C SER A 266 -18.11 10.91 15.36
N SER A 267 -19.12 10.94 16.24
CA SER A 267 -20.02 12.09 16.38
C SER A 267 -19.30 13.38 16.82
N GLY A 268 -18.14 13.26 17.46
CA GLY A 268 -17.26 14.37 17.82
C GLY A 268 -16.54 14.95 16.61
N ASN A 269 -16.28 14.14 15.59
CA ASN A 269 -15.58 14.55 14.36
C ASN A 269 -16.53 15.11 13.29
N ARG A 270 -17.16 16.24 13.57
CA ARG A 270 -18.11 16.86 12.64
C ARG A 270 -17.48 17.47 11.38
N ASN A 271 -16.14 17.68 11.40
CA ASN A 271 -15.42 18.37 10.32
C ASN A 271 -14.67 17.40 9.38
N TRP A 272 -14.77 16.09 9.55
CA TRP A 272 -14.01 15.12 8.77
C TRP A 272 -14.22 15.27 7.25
N ARG A 273 -15.39 15.70 6.80
CA ARG A 273 -15.71 15.89 5.38
C ARG A 273 -14.82 16.96 4.72
N ASN A 274 -14.31 17.91 5.50
CA ASN A 274 -13.41 18.97 5.02
C ASN A 274 -11.93 18.59 5.11
N TRP A 275 -11.59 17.41 5.64
CA TRP A 275 -10.21 16.98 5.66
C TRP A 275 -9.70 16.77 4.24
N GLN A 276 -8.54 17.34 3.95
CA GLN A 276 -7.86 17.16 2.67
C GLN A 276 -7.23 15.78 2.60
N PHE A 277 -7.40 15.08 1.47
CA PHE A 277 -6.76 13.79 1.27
C PHE A 277 -5.23 13.97 1.13
N ALA A 278 -4.78 14.88 0.25
CA ALA A 278 -3.39 15.32 0.23
C ALA A 278 -3.08 16.27 1.40
N SER A 279 -1.80 16.43 1.73
CA SER A 279 -1.42 17.41 2.75
C SER A 279 -1.67 18.85 2.30
N GLU A 280 -1.87 19.77 3.25
CA GLU A 280 -2.14 21.19 2.96
C GLU A 280 -1.02 21.88 2.18
N LYS A 281 0.24 21.39 2.30
CA LYS A 281 1.37 21.90 1.50
C LYS A 281 1.17 21.62 0.00
N ALA A 282 0.46 20.57 -0.35
CA ALA A 282 0.12 20.22 -1.72
C ALA A 282 -0.95 21.17 -2.33
N GLY A 283 -1.75 21.86 -1.51
CA GLY A 283 -2.88 22.71 -1.93
C GLY A 283 -2.54 24.04 -2.63
N LYS A 284 -1.28 24.36 -2.89
CA LYS A 284 -0.90 25.63 -3.57
C LYS A 284 -0.65 25.51 -5.07
N TYR A 285 -0.88 24.35 -5.67
CA TYR A 285 -0.88 24.26 -7.13
C TYR A 285 -2.23 24.66 -7.69
N GLU A 286 -2.37 25.96 -7.97
CA GLU A 286 -3.44 26.52 -8.81
C GLU A 286 -3.57 25.73 -10.11
N ASN A 287 -4.81 25.38 -10.41
CA ASN A 287 -5.48 25.11 -11.69
C ASN A 287 -4.72 25.40 -13.03
N ARG A 288 -3.48 24.95 -13.18
CA ARG A 288 -2.76 25.14 -14.45
C ARG A 288 -2.95 23.96 -15.42
N ALA A 289 -3.47 22.84 -14.98
CA ALA A 289 -3.73 21.67 -15.83
C ALA A 289 -5.17 21.58 -16.36
N LEU A 290 -6.14 22.29 -15.74
CA LEU A 290 -7.54 22.32 -16.21
C LEU A 290 -7.84 23.49 -17.17
N ALA A 291 -6.94 24.47 -17.30
CA ALA A 291 -7.09 25.58 -18.24
C ALA A 291 -6.59 25.27 -19.67
N ALA A 292 -6.06 24.06 -19.91
CA ALA A 292 -5.52 23.68 -21.23
C ALA A 292 -6.53 22.92 -22.12
N SER A 293 -7.81 22.89 -21.78
CA SER A 293 -8.84 22.20 -22.59
C SER A 293 -9.99 23.10 -23.04
N THR A 294 -9.74 24.39 -23.25
CA THR A 294 -10.63 25.20 -24.11
C THR A 294 -10.07 25.20 -25.52
N PRO A 295 -10.84 24.79 -26.54
CA PRO A 295 -10.36 24.81 -27.92
C PRO A 295 -10.25 26.25 -28.43
N THR A 296 -9.02 26.66 -28.71
CA THR A 296 -8.75 27.92 -29.46
C THR A 296 -9.12 27.72 -30.91
N PRO A 297 -9.75 28.68 -31.59
CA PRO A 297 -10.13 28.53 -32.99
C PRO A 297 -8.90 28.52 -33.90
N ASN A 298 -8.98 27.63 -34.87
CA ASN A 298 -7.98 27.25 -35.86
C ASN A 298 -7.49 28.47 -36.69
N PRO A 299 -6.19 28.75 -36.78
CA PRO A 299 -5.68 29.65 -37.81
C PRO A 299 -5.44 28.93 -39.12
N THR A 300 -5.78 29.61 -40.19
CA THR A 300 -5.69 29.24 -41.61
C THR A 300 -4.31 28.74 -42.03
N PRO A 301 -4.18 27.78 -42.95
CA PRO A 301 -2.89 27.14 -43.30
C PRO A 301 -2.05 28.02 -44.20
N ASN A 302 -0.76 28.14 -43.91
CA ASN A 302 0.25 28.71 -44.76
C ASN A 302 1.07 27.58 -45.43
N PRO A 303 1.56 27.79 -46.68
CA PRO A 303 1.95 26.69 -47.56
C PRO A 303 3.28 26.04 -47.23
N THR A 304 3.32 24.76 -47.54
CA THR A 304 4.37 23.76 -47.36
C THR A 304 5.67 24.10 -48.10
N PRO A 305 6.85 23.92 -47.50
CA PRO A 305 8.07 23.63 -48.22
C PRO A 305 8.38 22.14 -48.32
N ASN A 306 8.97 21.78 -49.44
CA ASN A 306 9.29 20.46 -49.97
C ASN A 306 10.25 19.61 -49.08
N PRO A 307 10.20 18.27 -49.10
CA PRO A 307 10.95 17.41 -48.17
C PRO A 307 12.40 17.18 -48.58
N THR A 308 13.27 17.24 -47.58
CA THR A 308 14.66 16.77 -47.65
C THR A 308 14.75 15.31 -47.17
N PRO A 309 15.62 14.44 -47.74
CA PRO A 309 15.52 13.01 -47.51
C PRO A 309 16.05 12.55 -46.14
N ASN A 310 15.36 11.53 -45.66
CA ASN A 310 15.52 10.84 -44.40
C ASN A 310 16.85 10.07 -44.28
N PRO A 311 17.62 10.19 -43.19
CA PRO A 311 18.71 9.25 -42.93
C PRO A 311 18.19 7.97 -42.23
N THR A 312 18.74 6.87 -42.66
CA THR A 312 18.52 5.48 -42.23
C THR A 312 18.66 5.31 -40.72
N PRO A 313 17.77 4.51 -40.07
CA PRO A 313 17.88 4.29 -38.63
C PRO A 313 19.06 3.36 -38.27
N ALA A 314 19.83 3.78 -37.29
CA ALA A 314 20.87 2.96 -36.66
C ALA A 314 20.22 1.99 -35.63
N PRO A 315 20.79 0.79 -35.41
CA PRO A 315 20.18 -0.25 -34.58
C PRO A 315 20.24 0.10 -33.09
N ALA A 316 19.17 -0.24 -32.39
CA ALA A 316 18.99 -0.07 -30.94
C ALA A 316 20.06 -0.81 -30.13
N ALA A 317 20.62 -0.12 -29.15
CA ALA A 317 21.53 -0.69 -28.18
C ALA A 317 20.79 -1.06 -26.88
N PRO A 318 20.70 -2.34 -26.50
CA PRO A 318 20.26 -2.75 -25.18
C PRO A 318 21.47 -3.21 -24.34
N LYS A 319 22.25 -2.32 -23.78
CA LYS A 319 23.38 -2.69 -22.88
C LYS A 319 23.68 -1.72 -21.73
N GLN A 320 23.00 -0.58 -21.59
CA GLN A 320 23.34 0.41 -20.57
C GLN A 320 22.67 0.20 -19.20
N GLU A 321 21.46 -0.37 -19.12
CA GLU A 321 20.77 -0.56 -17.83
C GLU A 321 21.40 -1.65 -16.97
N ILE A 322 21.85 -2.76 -17.55
CA ILE A 322 22.50 -3.86 -16.81
C ILE A 322 23.86 -3.42 -16.25
N SER A 323 24.60 -2.60 -16.98
CA SER A 323 25.90 -2.08 -16.55
C SER A 323 25.78 -1.14 -15.34
N THR A 324 24.77 -0.30 -15.29
CA THR A 324 24.56 0.66 -14.20
C THR A 324 24.12 -0.04 -12.90
N GLN A 325 23.29 -1.07 -13.00
CA GLN A 325 22.84 -1.84 -11.85
C GLN A 325 23.94 -2.74 -11.26
N VAL A 326 24.75 -3.36 -12.08
CA VAL A 326 25.94 -4.14 -11.64
C VAL A 326 26.99 -3.22 -11.00
N MET A 327 27.18 -2.02 -11.54
CA MET A 327 28.11 -1.04 -10.99
C MET A 327 27.65 -0.48 -9.64
N SER A 328 26.35 -0.26 -9.42
CA SER A 328 25.79 0.16 -8.14
C SER A 328 25.91 -0.92 -7.06
N LEU A 329 25.71 -2.18 -7.42
CA LEU A 329 25.84 -3.32 -6.49
C LEU A 329 27.29 -3.53 -6.04
N SER A 330 28.28 -3.32 -6.92
CA SER A 330 29.70 -3.42 -6.55
C SER A 330 30.10 -2.31 -5.58
N VAL A 331 29.67 -1.08 -5.83
CA VAL A 331 29.92 0.07 -4.93
C VAL A 331 29.26 -0.14 -3.56
N ALA A 332 28.02 -0.66 -3.52
CA ALA A 332 27.35 -0.98 -2.27
C ALA A 332 28.09 -2.06 -1.46
N SER A 333 28.64 -3.08 -2.13
CA SER A 333 29.45 -4.14 -1.50
C SER A 333 30.75 -3.59 -0.89
N ASP A 334 31.42 -2.69 -1.60
CA ASP A 334 32.64 -2.02 -1.12
C ASP A 334 32.37 -1.15 0.10
N LEU A 335 31.25 -0.40 0.10
CA LEU A 335 30.82 0.39 1.24
C LEU A 335 30.51 -0.46 2.46
N VAL A 336 29.87 -1.62 2.28
CA VAL A 336 29.63 -2.58 3.39
C VAL A 336 30.95 -3.08 3.96
N THR A 337 31.90 -3.42 3.09
CA THR A 337 33.24 -3.89 3.51
C THR A 337 34.00 -2.81 4.29
N GLN A 338 33.96 -1.57 3.83
CA GLN A 338 34.55 -0.43 4.54
C GLN A 338 33.84 -0.18 5.88
N GLY A 339 32.53 -0.24 5.91
CA GLY A 339 31.73 -0.10 7.13
C GLY A 339 32.09 -1.15 8.18
N LYS A 340 32.23 -2.43 7.77
CA LYS A 340 32.67 -3.53 8.65
C LYS A 340 34.11 -3.29 9.19
N LYS A 341 35.01 -2.73 8.37
CA LYS A 341 36.34 -2.33 8.84
C LYS A 341 36.26 -1.23 9.91
N HIS A 342 35.42 -0.23 9.70
CA HIS A 342 35.19 0.83 10.68
C HIS A 342 34.53 0.33 11.98
N MET A 343 33.61 -0.64 11.89
CA MET A 343 33.04 -1.31 13.07
C MET A 343 34.12 -1.99 13.92
N ARG A 344 35.02 -2.76 13.29
CA ARG A 344 36.15 -3.42 13.99
C ARG A 344 37.12 -2.41 14.62
N ALA A 345 37.30 -1.25 14.00
CA ALA A 345 38.13 -0.15 14.50
C ALA A 345 37.39 0.76 15.49
N MET A 346 36.17 0.40 15.95
CA MET A 346 35.30 1.18 16.85
C MET A 346 34.99 2.59 16.31
N SER A 347 35.21 2.84 15.03
CA SER A 347 34.89 4.11 14.36
C SER A 347 33.42 4.13 13.93
N TYR A 348 32.51 4.08 14.89
CA TYR A 348 31.09 3.82 14.67
C TYR A 348 30.41 4.86 13.77
N SER A 349 30.74 6.15 13.90
CA SER A 349 30.19 7.20 13.03
C SER A 349 30.56 7.00 11.56
N LYS A 350 31.81 6.56 11.27
CA LYS A 350 32.25 6.24 9.92
C LYS A 350 31.56 4.95 9.39
N ALA A 351 31.41 3.94 10.26
CA ALA A 351 30.67 2.73 9.93
C ALA A 351 29.23 3.04 9.55
N ARG A 352 28.55 3.89 10.33
CA ARG A 352 27.18 4.35 10.04
C ARG A 352 27.09 4.99 8.66
N THR A 353 27.99 5.93 8.35
CA THR A 353 28.00 6.60 7.04
C THR A 353 28.12 5.59 5.89
N CYS A 354 29.07 4.66 5.97
CA CYS A 354 29.25 3.64 4.95
C CYS A 354 28.01 2.74 4.80
N PHE A 355 27.46 2.25 5.90
CA PHE A 355 26.29 1.37 5.86
C PHE A 355 25.05 2.11 5.37
N THR A 356 24.84 3.37 5.77
CA THR A 356 23.72 4.18 5.27
C THR A 356 23.81 4.38 3.76
N GLN A 357 24.99 4.74 3.24
CA GLN A 357 25.18 4.89 1.80
C GLN A 357 24.96 3.58 1.03
N ALA A 358 25.43 2.44 1.58
CA ALA A 358 25.20 1.13 0.96
C ALA A 358 23.72 0.73 1.01
N ALA A 359 23.00 1.03 2.09
CA ALA A 359 21.58 0.78 2.21
C ALA A 359 20.76 1.61 1.21
N HIS A 360 21.11 2.86 0.99
CA HIS A 360 20.51 3.72 -0.06
C HIS A 360 20.74 3.16 -1.47
N GLN A 361 21.78 2.35 -1.67
CA GLN A 361 22.04 1.64 -2.93
C GLN A 361 21.40 0.24 -2.96
N GLY A 362 20.47 -0.05 -2.02
CA GLY A 362 19.70 -1.29 -1.97
C GLY A 362 20.43 -2.48 -1.32
N SER A 363 21.55 -2.28 -0.60
CA SER A 363 22.25 -3.36 0.09
C SER A 363 21.49 -3.85 1.32
N ILE A 364 20.94 -5.06 1.24
CA ILE A 364 20.26 -5.73 2.34
C ILE A 364 21.24 -6.03 3.50
N GLU A 365 22.47 -6.40 3.15
CA GLU A 365 23.54 -6.62 4.13
C GLU A 365 23.84 -5.34 4.92
N ALA A 366 23.79 -4.16 4.28
CA ALA A 366 23.99 -2.88 4.95
C ALA A 366 22.89 -2.59 5.98
N LEU A 367 21.62 -2.94 5.67
CA LEU A 367 20.52 -2.83 6.64
C LEU A 367 20.78 -3.71 7.87
N TYR A 368 21.22 -4.97 7.67
CA TYR A 368 21.60 -5.84 8.79
C TYR A 368 22.73 -5.23 9.62
N GLN A 369 23.76 -4.69 8.97
CA GLN A 369 24.90 -4.07 9.65
C GLN A 369 24.53 -2.78 10.41
N LEU A 370 23.54 -2.01 9.94
CA LEU A 370 22.97 -0.89 10.68
C LEU A 370 22.24 -1.40 11.93
N GLY A 371 21.47 -2.46 11.84
CA GLY A 371 20.87 -3.10 13.00
C GLY A 371 21.92 -3.54 14.05
N MET A 372 23.01 -4.15 13.60
CA MET A 372 24.14 -4.54 14.46
C MET A 372 24.84 -3.33 15.10
N LEU A 373 24.99 -2.24 14.36
CA LEU A 373 25.59 -1.01 14.87
C LEU A 373 24.72 -0.37 15.97
N TYR A 374 23.43 -0.18 15.71
CA TYR A 374 22.50 0.43 16.66
C TYR A 374 22.20 -0.47 17.87
N SER A 375 22.44 -1.78 17.79
CA SER A 375 22.37 -2.71 18.94
C SER A 375 23.67 -2.78 19.77
N ASN A 376 24.72 -2.09 19.37
CA ASN A 376 26.00 -2.09 20.07
C ASN A 376 26.02 -1.02 21.17
N SER A 377 26.09 -1.45 22.42
CA SER A 377 26.12 -0.56 23.60
C SER A 377 27.35 0.36 23.67
N ASN A 378 28.43 0.08 22.92
CA ASN A 378 29.61 0.94 22.83
C ASN A 378 29.47 2.06 21.79
N TYR A 379 28.36 2.09 21.06
CA TYR A 379 28.06 3.14 20.11
C TYR A 379 27.25 4.26 20.79
N ASP A 380 27.70 5.51 20.67
CA ASP A 380 27.00 6.66 21.28
C ASP A 380 25.56 6.83 20.80
N GLY A 381 25.26 6.33 19.59
CA GLY A 381 23.92 6.27 19.02
C GLY A 381 23.18 4.97 19.31
N TYR A 382 23.59 4.17 20.33
CA TYR A 382 22.87 2.95 20.71
C TYR A 382 21.39 3.23 20.88
N ASN A 383 20.58 2.45 20.17
CA ASN A 383 19.11 2.56 20.23
C ASN A 383 18.50 1.22 19.82
N LYS A 384 17.89 0.54 20.78
CA LYS A 384 17.33 -0.80 20.58
C LYS A 384 16.15 -0.80 19.58
N GLU A 385 15.36 0.25 19.59
CA GLU A 385 14.20 0.42 18.71
C GLU A 385 14.68 0.58 17.26
N THR A 386 15.65 1.47 17.02
CA THR A 386 16.27 1.67 15.71
C THR A 386 16.98 0.40 15.21
N ALA A 387 17.67 -0.33 16.11
CA ALA A 387 18.27 -1.62 15.76
C ALA A 387 17.21 -2.64 15.30
N THR A 388 16.09 -2.71 16.02
CA THR A 388 14.97 -3.59 15.70
C THR A 388 14.41 -3.27 14.31
N GLU A 389 14.21 -1.99 13.98
CA GLU A 389 13.75 -1.57 12.66
C GLU A 389 14.67 -2.01 11.53
N TYR A 390 15.98 -1.82 11.68
CA TYR A 390 16.93 -2.22 10.66
C TYR A 390 17.02 -3.74 10.51
N PHE A 391 16.95 -4.51 11.62
CA PHE A 391 16.87 -5.97 11.54
C PHE A 391 15.59 -6.41 10.81
N LEU A 392 14.46 -5.78 11.07
CA LEU A 392 13.21 -6.11 10.41
C LEU A 392 13.24 -5.72 8.91
N LYS A 393 13.80 -4.56 8.56
CA LYS A 393 14.01 -4.18 7.16
C LYS A 393 14.84 -5.23 6.41
N ALA A 394 15.93 -5.70 7.01
CA ALA A 394 16.77 -6.73 6.42
C ALA A 394 16.06 -8.11 6.38
N ALA A 395 15.37 -8.48 7.44
CA ALA A 395 14.64 -9.75 7.56
C ALA A 395 13.50 -9.88 6.52
N ASN A 396 12.75 -8.80 6.29
CA ASN A 396 11.73 -8.74 5.25
C ASN A 396 12.30 -8.87 3.84
N ASN A 397 13.56 -8.49 3.65
CA ASN A 397 14.33 -8.72 2.42
C ASN A 397 15.07 -10.06 2.43
N ARG A 398 14.60 -11.05 3.20
CA ARG A 398 15.10 -12.44 3.26
C ARG A 398 16.52 -12.60 3.83
N HIS A 399 17.02 -11.62 4.59
CA HIS A 399 18.30 -11.78 5.30
C HIS A 399 18.12 -12.70 6.51
N VAL A 400 18.67 -13.89 6.47
CA VAL A 400 18.40 -14.96 7.43
C VAL A 400 18.87 -14.61 8.85
N ASP A 401 20.09 -14.06 8.98
CA ASP A 401 20.60 -13.63 10.30
C ASP A 401 19.78 -12.47 10.88
N ALA A 402 19.25 -11.59 10.02
CA ALA A 402 18.38 -10.51 10.48
C ALA A 402 17.02 -11.03 10.98
N MET A 403 16.47 -12.10 10.39
CA MET A 403 15.28 -12.78 10.93
C MET A 403 15.53 -13.29 12.34
N TYR A 404 16.70 -13.93 12.55
CA TYR A 404 17.09 -14.37 13.88
C TYR A 404 17.22 -13.21 14.87
N MET A 405 17.92 -12.14 14.47
CA MET A 405 18.10 -10.94 15.32
C MET A 405 16.75 -10.25 15.61
N ALA A 406 15.84 -10.19 14.66
CA ALA A 406 14.48 -9.71 14.90
C ALA A 406 13.78 -10.53 15.99
N GLY A 407 13.86 -11.87 15.93
CA GLY A 407 13.36 -12.74 16.99
C GLY A 407 13.99 -12.46 18.35
N MET A 408 15.30 -12.21 18.38
CA MET A 408 16.03 -11.85 19.60
C MET A 408 15.59 -10.49 20.20
N MET A 409 15.23 -9.52 19.35
CA MET A 409 14.76 -8.21 19.83
C MET A 409 13.40 -8.30 20.55
N TYR A 410 12.54 -9.23 20.14
CA TYR A 410 11.22 -9.44 20.76
C TYR A 410 11.23 -10.46 21.91
N LEU A 411 12.31 -11.22 22.06
CA LEU A 411 12.40 -12.24 23.09
C LEU A 411 12.24 -11.66 24.49
N GLY A 412 11.26 -12.17 25.24
CA GLY A 412 10.94 -11.75 26.61
C GLY A 412 9.97 -10.56 26.69
N THR A 413 9.70 -9.84 25.59
CA THR A 413 8.70 -8.77 25.55
C THR A 413 7.46 -9.16 24.76
N ASP A 414 7.64 -9.83 23.63
CA ASP A 414 6.60 -10.42 22.80
C ASP A 414 7.09 -11.77 22.25
N ASN A 415 6.86 -12.81 23.03
CA ASN A 415 7.30 -14.15 22.67
C ASN A 415 6.57 -14.73 21.45
N SER A 416 5.40 -14.22 21.07
CA SER A 416 4.68 -14.65 19.88
C SER A 416 5.38 -14.14 18.62
N THR A 417 5.71 -12.87 18.58
CA THR A 417 6.50 -12.25 17.50
C THR A 417 7.92 -12.84 17.45
N ALA A 418 8.54 -13.09 18.61
CA ALA A 418 9.85 -13.76 18.66
C ALA A 418 9.82 -15.15 18.01
N LYS A 419 8.83 -15.99 18.37
CA LYS A 419 8.61 -17.31 17.76
C LYS A 419 8.42 -17.22 16.24
N PHE A 420 7.61 -16.29 15.78
CA PHE A 420 7.39 -16.07 14.36
C PHE A 420 8.71 -15.84 13.59
N TRP A 421 9.54 -14.93 14.07
CA TRP A 421 10.82 -14.62 13.42
C TRP A 421 11.82 -15.77 13.53
N PHE A 422 11.84 -16.48 14.65
CA PHE A 422 12.67 -17.67 14.79
C PHE A 422 12.23 -18.81 13.86
N HIS A 423 10.92 -19.00 13.62
CA HIS A 423 10.43 -19.95 12.62
C HIS A 423 10.89 -19.54 11.21
N LYS A 424 10.70 -18.27 10.82
CA LYS A 424 11.21 -17.79 9.53
C LYS A 424 12.72 -18.00 9.35
N ALA A 425 13.51 -17.71 10.38
CA ALA A 425 14.96 -17.95 10.33
C ALA A 425 15.28 -19.43 10.23
N ALA A 426 14.64 -20.29 11.04
CA ALA A 426 14.85 -21.72 11.08
C ALA A 426 14.49 -22.40 9.75
N ASP A 427 13.39 -22.00 9.11
CA ASP A 427 12.94 -22.49 7.80
C ASP A 427 13.92 -22.12 6.68
N ASN A 428 14.66 -21.01 6.87
CA ASN A 428 15.76 -20.59 5.98
C ASN A 428 17.14 -21.10 6.44
N GLY A 429 17.17 -22.09 7.32
CA GLY A 429 18.40 -22.82 7.68
C GLY A 429 19.17 -22.27 8.88
N HIS A 430 18.67 -21.25 9.59
CA HIS A 430 19.38 -20.68 10.76
C HIS A 430 19.35 -21.63 11.96
N THR A 431 20.48 -22.22 12.30
CA THR A 431 20.59 -23.28 13.33
C THR A 431 20.26 -22.77 14.74
N GLN A 432 20.70 -21.56 15.10
CA GLN A 432 20.44 -20.98 16.42
C GLN A 432 18.95 -20.64 16.61
N ALA A 433 18.23 -20.30 15.55
CA ALA A 433 16.78 -20.08 15.62
C ALA A 433 16.03 -21.35 16.00
N LYS A 434 16.43 -22.52 15.46
CA LYS A 434 15.88 -23.83 15.87
C LYS A 434 16.10 -24.11 17.37
N ALA A 435 17.27 -23.74 17.89
CA ALA A 435 17.57 -23.89 19.31
C ALA A 435 16.71 -22.96 20.19
N GLN A 436 16.45 -21.71 19.76
CA GLN A 436 15.57 -20.78 20.49
C GLN A 436 14.11 -21.28 20.50
N LEU A 437 13.61 -21.80 19.40
CA LEU A 437 12.26 -22.35 19.32
C LEU A 437 12.05 -23.53 20.28
N SER A 438 13.07 -24.37 20.48
CA SER A 438 12.97 -25.47 21.44
C SER A 438 12.93 -25.02 22.91
N ARG A 439 13.46 -23.81 23.21
CA ARG A 439 13.43 -23.19 24.56
C ARG A 439 12.13 -22.44 24.85
N LEU A 440 11.42 -22.04 23.81
CA LEU A 440 10.17 -21.27 23.88
C LEU A 440 8.91 -22.14 23.84
N LYS A 441 9.09 -23.46 23.95
CA LYS A 441 7.97 -24.42 24.01
C LYS A 441 7.18 -24.30 25.29
#